data_50bbcb4d604099e16eafc021ba9742b5
#
_entry.id   50bbcb4d604099e16eafc021ba9742b5
#
_cell.length_a   1.000
_cell.length_b   1.000
_cell.length_c   1.000
_cell.angle_alpha   90.00
_cell.angle_beta   90.00
_cell.angle_gamma   90.00
#
_symmetry.space_group_name_H-M   'P 1'
#
loop_
_entity.id
_entity.type
_entity.pdbx_description
1 polymer ?
#
loop_
_entity_poly.entity_id
_entity_poly.type
_entity_poly.pdbx_seq_one_letter_code
_entity_poly.pdbx_strand_id
1 'polypeptide(L)'
;VTNRIRRHRRGLTAVALAVVATLALAGCANDSFAEQYAADAEQGYVAGDGSWEVFTPGERAQPVAYEGESESGDTVTSADYAGEVVVMNFWYAACPPCRVEAKDLEQVNQDFADQGVNFLGVNVYDQAPTAESFNKEFGITYPSILDVESASVRLAFSDNVPPQAIPSTLVIDQNGSVAAVIRGVADPSVLTEMINTVLEEQAA
;
A
#
# COMPACT_ATOMS: atom_id res chain seq x y z
N VAL A 1 -11.05 -16.54 68.47
CA VAL A 1 -11.16 -17.30 67.20
C VAL A 1 -11.73 -16.42 66.04
N THR A 2 -12.48 -15.35 66.34
CA THR A 2 -13.19 -14.50 65.37
C THR A 2 -12.32 -13.50 64.60
N ASN A 3 -11.09 -13.20 65.00
CA ASN A 3 -10.26 -12.15 64.39
C ASN A 3 -9.42 -12.66 63.17
N ARG A 4 -9.18 -13.97 63.05
CA ARG A 4 -8.45 -14.56 61.92
C ARG A 4 -9.30 -14.65 60.64
N ILE A 5 -10.59 -14.90 60.77
CA ILE A 5 -11.51 -15.03 59.63
C ILE A 5 -11.75 -13.67 58.93
N ARG A 6 -11.75 -12.58 59.70
CA ARG A 6 -11.94 -11.21 59.17
C ARG A 6 -10.75 -10.71 58.35
N ARG A 7 -9.52 -11.15 58.64
CA ARG A 7 -8.30 -10.81 57.89
C ARG A 7 -8.24 -11.50 56.53
N HIS A 8 -8.65 -12.76 56.43
CA HIS A 8 -8.67 -13.50 55.16
C HIS A 8 -9.72 -12.95 54.16
N ARG A 9 -10.89 -12.51 54.65
CA ARG A 9 -11.93 -11.92 53.81
C ARG A 9 -11.52 -10.55 53.24
N ARG A 10 -10.75 -9.77 53.98
CA ARG A 10 -10.22 -8.45 53.46
C ARG A 10 -9.09 -8.64 52.45
N GLY A 11 -8.31 -9.71 52.55
CA GLY A 11 -7.26 -10.04 51.56
C GLY A 11 -7.85 -10.51 50.22
N LEU A 12 -8.89 -11.34 50.28
CA LEU A 12 -9.55 -11.84 49.07
C LEU A 12 -10.30 -10.75 48.28
N THR A 13 -10.92 -9.80 48.96
CA THR A 13 -11.58 -8.65 48.28
C THR A 13 -10.58 -7.68 47.65
N ALA A 14 -9.40 -7.48 48.27
CA ALA A 14 -8.36 -6.62 47.69
C ALA A 14 -7.71 -7.24 46.43
N VAL A 15 -7.51 -8.57 46.41
CA VAL A 15 -6.98 -9.28 45.26
C VAL A 15 -8.00 -9.30 44.10
N ALA A 16 -9.28 -9.49 44.39
CA ALA A 16 -10.34 -9.46 43.36
C ALA A 16 -10.48 -8.08 42.71
N LEU A 17 -10.36 -7.01 43.49
CA LEU A 17 -10.38 -5.62 42.95
C LEU A 17 -9.15 -5.30 42.11
N ALA A 18 -7.95 -5.83 42.42
CA ALA A 18 -6.75 -5.64 41.65
C ALA A 18 -6.80 -6.36 40.30
N VAL A 19 -7.39 -7.57 40.24
CA VAL A 19 -7.57 -8.33 39.00
C VAL A 19 -8.58 -7.67 38.04
N VAL A 20 -9.66 -7.09 38.58
CA VAL A 20 -10.64 -6.36 37.77
C VAL A 20 -10.04 -5.06 37.18
N ALA A 21 -9.19 -4.37 37.97
CA ALA A 21 -8.52 -3.15 37.47
C ALA A 21 -7.49 -3.41 36.36
N THR A 22 -6.81 -4.57 36.37
CA THR A 22 -5.85 -4.95 35.30
C THR A 22 -6.54 -5.39 34.01
N LEU A 23 -7.74 -5.94 34.09
CA LEU A 23 -8.54 -6.30 32.89
C LEU A 23 -9.18 -5.07 32.21
N ALA A 24 -9.39 -3.97 32.93
CA ALA A 24 -9.93 -2.73 32.35
C ALA A 24 -8.88 -1.94 31.55
N LEU A 25 -7.57 -2.16 31.77
CA LEU A 25 -6.49 -1.52 31.00
C LEU A 25 -6.13 -2.23 29.69
N ALA A 26 -6.62 -3.43 29.46
CA ALA A 26 -6.36 -4.18 28.22
C ALA A 26 -7.29 -3.78 27.04
N GLY A 27 -8.28 -2.91 27.28
CA GLY A 27 -9.27 -2.48 26.29
C GLY A 27 -8.86 -1.29 25.42
N CYS A 28 -7.74 -0.59 25.71
CA CYS A 28 -7.38 0.65 25.04
C CYS A 28 -6.43 0.49 23.83
N ALA A 29 -6.19 -0.74 23.35
CA ALA A 29 -5.26 -0.96 22.23
C ALA A 29 -5.90 -0.78 20.85
N ASN A 30 -7.23 -0.67 20.75
CA ASN A 30 -7.93 -0.52 19.46
C ASN A 30 -8.34 0.92 19.12
N ASP A 31 -8.28 1.86 20.08
CA ASP A 31 -8.70 3.24 19.82
C ASP A 31 -7.70 4.00 18.93
N SER A 32 -6.41 3.65 19.00
CA SER A 32 -5.36 4.30 18.20
C SER A 32 -5.52 4.06 16.69
N PHE A 33 -6.03 2.90 16.27
CA PHE A 33 -6.26 2.60 14.86
C PHE A 33 -7.48 3.39 14.32
N ALA A 34 -8.56 3.45 15.09
CA ALA A 34 -9.73 4.22 14.71
C ALA A 34 -9.46 5.73 14.67
N GLU A 35 -8.65 6.25 15.60
CA GLU A 35 -8.21 7.65 15.62
C GLU A 35 -7.28 7.96 14.45
N GLN A 36 -6.36 7.07 14.10
CA GLN A 36 -5.48 7.21 12.94
C GLN A 36 -6.28 7.16 11.63
N TYR A 37 -7.23 6.24 11.52
CA TYR A 37 -8.13 6.14 10.37
C TYR A 37 -8.96 7.42 10.17
N ALA A 38 -9.49 7.99 11.26
CA ALA A 38 -10.27 9.23 11.21
C ALA A 38 -9.38 10.42 10.82
N ALA A 39 -8.15 10.51 11.36
CA ALA A 39 -7.21 11.58 11.03
C ALA A 39 -6.74 11.50 9.57
N ASP A 40 -6.51 10.30 9.04
CA ASP A 40 -6.12 10.07 7.65
C ASP A 40 -7.26 10.41 6.69
N ALA A 41 -8.51 10.11 7.05
CA ALA A 41 -9.69 10.46 6.26
C ALA A 41 -9.91 11.97 6.13
N GLU A 42 -9.58 12.76 7.16
CA GLU A 42 -9.62 14.23 7.11
C GLU A 42 -8.54 14.83 6.20
N GLN A 43 -7.44 14.11 5.96
CA GLN A 43 -6.34 14.53 5.07
C GLN A 43 -6.56 14.15 3.60
N GLY A 44 -7.69 13.50 3.28
CA GLY A 44 -8.06 13.10 1.91
C GLY A 44 -7.38 11.81 1.43
N TYR A 45 -6.72 11.09 2.32
CA TYR A 45 -6.24 9.73 2.08
C TYR A 45 -6.53 8.85 3.30
N VAL A 46 -6.66 7.56 3.06
CA VAL A 46 -6.66 6.54 4.12
C VAL A 46 -5.37 5.77 3.96
N ALA A 47 -4.46 5.89 4.93
CA ALA A 47 -3.31 5.00 4.99
C ALA A 47 -3.86 3.58 5.04
N GLY A 48 -3.50 2.75 4.06
CA GLY A 48 -3.86 1.35 4.07
C GLY A 48 -3.33 0.69 5.35
N ASP A 49 -3.99 -0.36 5.76
CA ASP A 49 -3.62 -1.14 6.95
C ASP A 49 -2.35 -1.99 6.74
N GLY A 50 -1.64 -1.84 5.60
CA GLY A 50 -0.53 -2.67 5.18
C GLY A 50 -0.99 -4.06 4.71
N SER A 51 -2.30 -4.25 4.48
CA SER A 51 -2.83 -5.51 3.98
C SER A 51 -2.37 -5.75 2.55
N TRP A 52 -2.11 -7.00 2.24
CA TRP A 52 -1.76 -7.42 0.91
C TRP A 52 -2.54 -8.66 0.51
N GLU A 53 -2.69 -8.86 -0.79
CA GLU A 53 -3.40 -9.99 -1.38
C GLU A 53 -2.70 -10.43 -2.66
N VAL A 54 -2.62 -11.73 -2.87
CA VAL A 54 -2.06 -12.34 -4.09
C VAL A 54 -3.14 -13.19 -4.72
N PHE A 55 -3.36 -13.00 -6.01
CA PHE A 55 -4.35 -13.74 -6.80
C PHE A 55 -3.66 -14.85 -7.60
N THR A 56 -4.11 -16.08 -7.44
CA THR A 56 -3.66 -17.17 -8.31
C THR A 56 -4.09 -16.91 -9.77
N PRO A 57 -3.39 -17.44 -10.79
CA PRO A 57 -3.73 -17.15 -12.19
C PRO A 57 -5.20 -17.38 -12.58
N GLY A 58 -5.87 -18.32 -11.92
CA GLY A 58 -7.30 -18.61 -12.16
C GLY A 58 -8.28 -17.63 -11.49
N GLU A 59 -7.81 -16.81 -10.57
CA GLU A 59 -8.62 -15.84 -9.80
C GLU A 59 -8.45 -14.41 -10.32
N ARG A 60 -7.47 -14.15 -11.19
CA ARG A 60 -7.19 -12.83 -11.73
C ARG A 60 -8.34 -12.35 -12.62
N ALA A 61 -8.71 -11.09 -12.45
CA ALA A 61 -9.67 -10.43 -13.35
C ALA A 61 -9.08 -10.26 -14.75
N GLN A 62 -9.91 -9.81 -15.70
CA GLN A 62 -9.47 -9.52 -17.05
C GLN A 62 -8.37 -8.43 -17.06
N PRO A 63 -7.50 -8.41 -18.08
CA PRO A 63 -6.50 -7.37 -18.26
C PRO A 63 -7.10 -5.96 -18.21
N VAL A 64 -6.40 -5.04 -17.56
CA VAL A 64 -6.84 -3.65 -17.41
C VAL A 64 -6.08 -2.79 -18.42
N ALA A 65 -6.82 -2.18 -19.35
CA ALA A 65 -6.26 -1.18 -20.25
C ALA A 65 -6.23 0.19 -19.56
N TYR A 66 -5.10 0.90 -19.69
CA TYR A 66 -4.92 2.26 -19.19
C TYR A 66 -4.08 3.09 -20.15
N GLU A 67 -4.28 4.40 -20.07
CA GLU A 67 -3.51 5.41 -20.82
C GLU A 67 -3.47 6.70 -19.99
N GLY A 68 -2.34 7.41 -20.06
CA GLY A 68 -2.19 8.72 -19.46
C GLY A 68 -0.92 9.43 -19.92
N GLU A 69 -0.78 10.70 -19.57
CA GLU A 69 0.41 11.50 -19.84
C GLU A 69 1.36 11.43 -18.64
N SER A 70 2.63 11.19 -18.90
CA SER A 70 3.66 11.19 -17.85
C SER A 70 4.07 12.61 -17.46
N GLU A 71 4.86 12.73 -16.38
CA GLU A 71 5.43 14.00 -15.94
C GLU A 71 6.39 14.62 -16.98
N SER A 72 6.94 13.82 -17.92
CA SER A 72 7.75 14.29 -19.03
C SER A 72 6.92 14.74 -20.25
N GLY A 73 5.60 14.53 -20.24
CA GLY A 73 4.69 14.83 -21.33
C GLY A 73 4.57 13.72 -22.38
N ASP A 74 5.14 12.54 -22.12
CA ASP A 74 5.00 11.37 -22.99
C ASP A 74 3.70 10.63 -22.70
N THR A 75 3.05 10.10 -23.72
CA THR A 75 1.90 9.21 -23.54
C THR A 75 2.40 7.83 -23.11
N VAL A 76 1.85 7.30 -22.01
CA VAL A 76 2.12 5.97 -21.46
C VAL A 76 0.86 5.13 -21.52
N THR A 77 0.94 3.94 -22.09
CA THR A 77 -0.19 3.03 -22.28
C THR A 77 0.12 1.64 -21.71
N SER A 78 -0.92 0.85 -21.39
CA SER A 78 -0.76 -0.55 -21.02
C SER A 78 -0.10 -1.40 -22.12
N ALA A 79 -0.22 -0.99 -23.37
CA ALA A 79 0.37 -1.69 -24.51
C ALA A 79 1.90 -1.54 -24.58
N ASP A 80 2.47 -0.50 -23.99
CA ASP A 80 3.93 -0.29 -23.94
C ASP A 80 4.63 -1.35 -23.07
N TYR A 81 3.90 -1.98 -22.18
CA TYR A 81 4.39 -3.01 -21.24
C TYR A 81 3.86 -4.41 -21.56
N ALA A 82 3.34 -4.64 -22.77
CA ALA A 82 2.77 -5.92 -23.13
C ALA A 82 3.80 -7.07 -23.08
N GLY A 83 3.51 -8.09 -22.28
CA GLY A 83 4.42 -9.23 -22.10
C GLY A 83 5.44 -9.07 -20.96
N GLU A 84 5.38 -7.97 -20.22
CA GLU A 84 6.25 -7.65 -19.08
C GLU A 84 5.45 -7.52 -17.78
N VAL A 85 6.11 -7.69 -16.65
CA VAL A 85 5.52 -7.43 -15.34
C VAL A 85 5.55 -5.93 -15.07
N VAL A 86 4.45 -5.38 -14.55
CA VAL A 86 4.39 -3.97 -14.15
C VAL A 86 4.11 -3.86 -12.66
N VAL A 87 4.96 -3.13 -11.95
CA VAL A 87 4.72 -2.69 -10.59
C VAL A 87 4.16 -1.26 -10.65
N MET A 88 2.88 -1.11 -10.35
CA MET A 88 2.18 0.17 -10.44
C MET A 88 1.92 0.72 -9.04
N ASN A 89 2.46 1.92 -8.72
CA ASN A 89 2.30 2.56 -7.42
C ASN A 89 1.46 3.83 -7.53
N PHE A 90 0.37 3.91 -6.75
CA PHE A 90 -0.48 5.08 -6.63
C PHE A 90 0.01 5.98 -5.51
N TRP A 91 0.32 7.26 -5.84
CA TRP A 91 1.01 8.16 -4.92
C TRP A 91 0.70 9.65 -5.17
N TYR A 92 1.15 10.51 -4.25
CA TYR A 92 1.29 11.94 -4.47
C TYR A 92 2.36 12.54 -3.53
N ALA A 93 2.91 13.72 -3.87
CA ALA A 93 4.12 14.25 -3.23
C ALA A 93 3.95 14.63 -1.76
N ALA A 94 2.78 15.11 -1.34
CA ALA A 94 2.49 15.50 0.03
C ALA A 94 2.08 14.33 0.94
N CYS A 95 1.92 13.11 0.40
CA CYS A 95 1.51 11.91 1.11
C CYS A 95 2.64 11.41 2.02
N PRO A 96 2.51 11.45 3.36
CA PRO A 96 3.59 11.05 4.25
C PRO A 96 4.01 9.57 4.07
N PRO A 97 3.10 8.58 4.01
CA PRO A 97 3.49 7.18 3.79
C PRO A 97 4.12 6.95 2.41
N CYS A 98 3.71 7.67 1.34
CA CYS A 98 4.35 7.57 0.02
C CYS A 98 5.83 8.03 0.08
N ARG A 99 6.13 9.04 0.89
CA ARG A 99 7.50 9.52 1.12
C ARG A 99 8.36 8.51 1.89
N VAL A 100 7.73 7.68 2.72
CA VAL A 100 8.43 6.62 3.46
C VAL A 100 8.87 5.51 2.51
N GLU A 101 7.99 5.04 1.63
CA GLU A 101 8.28 3.90 0.74
C GLU A 101 9.10 4.27 -0.51
N ALA A 102 9.17 5.55 -0.89
CA ALA A 102 9.70 5.99 -2.17
C ALA A 102 11.09 5.43 -2.52
N LYS A 103 12.05 5.47 -1.57
CA LYS A 103 13.41 4.95 -1.78
C LYS A 103 13.46 3.42 -1.84
N ASP A 104 12.60 2.76 -1.09
CA ASP A 104 12.53 1.31 -1.07
C ASP A 104 11.93 0.80 -2.39
N LEU A 105 10.90 1.47 -2.92
CA LEU A 105 10.36 1.17 -4.25
C LEU A 105 11.42 1.37 -5.35
N GLU A 106 12.19 2.47 -5.30
CA GLU A 106 13.29 2.68 -6.26
C GLU A 106 14.36 1.59 -6.14
N GLN A 107 14.71 1.16 -4.92
CA GLN A 107 15.68 0.08 -4.75
C GLN A 107 15.17 -1.22 -5.38
N VAL A 108 13.89 -1.58 -5.15
CA VAL A 108 13.29 -2.77 -5.78
C VAL A 108 13.25 -2.61 -7.31
N ASN A 109 12.93 -1.41 -7.83
CA ASN A 109 12.99 -1.12 -9.26
C ASN A 109 14.38 -1.42 -9.84
N GLN A 110 15.45 -0.97 -9.19
CA GLN A 110 16.83 -1.23 -9.63
C GLN A 110 17.19 -2.72 -9.56
N ASP A 111 16.73 -3.43 -8.53
CA ASP A 111 17.02 -4.85 -8.33
C ASP A 111 16.39 -5.74 -9.44
N PHE A 112 15.30 -5.26 -10.08
CA PHE A 112 14.58 -5.98 -11.14
C PHE A 112 14.77 -5.39 -12.54
N ALA A 113 15.58 -4.35 -12.73
CA ALA A 113 15.71 -3.61 -13.99
C ALA A 113 16.02 -4.47 -15.23
N ASP A 114 16.76 -5.56 -15.07
CA ASP A 114 17.17 -6.47 -16.16
C ASP A 114 16.33 -7.76 -16.22
N GLN A 115 15.18 -7.81 -15.54
CA GLN A 115 14.38 -9.02 -15.37
C GLN A 115 12.99 -8.95 -16.02
N GLY A 116 12.74 -7.95 -16.89
CA GLY A 116 11.43 -7.76 -17.55
C GLY A 116 10.33 -7.27 -16.58
N VAL A 117 10.73 -6.49 -15.58
CA VAL A 117 9.85 -5.83 -14.63
C VAL A 117 9.97 -4.33 -14.81
N ASN A 118 8.86 -3.65 -14.97
CA ASN A 118 8.80 -2.20 -15.11
C ASN A 118 8.07 -1.58 -13.93
N PHE A 119 8.60 -0.48 -13.41
CA PHE A 119 7.91 0.31 -12.41
C PHE A 119 7.22 1.50 -13.08
N LEU A 120 6.00 1.80 -12.63
CA LEU A 120 5.17 2.89 -13.12
C LEU A 120 4.44 3.55 -11.94
N GLY A 121 4.70 4.83 -11.72
CA GLY A 121 3.91 5.63 -10.79
C GLY A 121 2.58 6.05 -11.40
N VAL A 122 1.57 6.25 -10.56
CA VAL A 122 0.33 6.96 -10.91
C VAL A 122 0.17 8.08 -9.89
N ASN A 123 0.54 9.29 -10.28
CA ASN A 123 0.38 10.45 -9.41
C ASN A 123 -1.06 10.97 -9.49
N VAL A 124 -1.75 10.97 -8.35
CA VAL A 124 -3.20 11.20 -8.29
C VAL A 124 -3.60 12.64 -7.96
N TYR A 125 -2.63 13.52 -7.58
CA TYR A 125 -2.94 14.88 -7.13
C TYR A 125 -2.04 15.98 -7.67
N ASP A 126 -0.79 15.66 -8.05
CA ASP A 126 0.19 16.69 -8.39
C ASP A 126 0.27 16.94 -9.89
N GLN A 127 0.73 18.13 -10.23
CA GLN A 127 1.16 18.50 -11.59
C GLN A 127 2.65 18.15 -11.80
N ALA A 128 3.10 18.09 -13.04
CA ALA A 128 4.44 17.70 -13.44
C ALA A 128 5.59 18.32 -12.61
N PRO A 129 5.65 19.64 -12.36
CA PRO A 129 6.77 20.20 -11.59
C PRO A 129 6.88 19.68 -10.16
N THR A 130 5.75 19.33 -9.54
CA THR A 130 5.73 18.77 -8.18
C THR A 130 6.17 17.30 -8.20
N ALA A 131 5.68 16.51 -9.16
CA ALA A 131 6.08 15.11 -9.35
C ALA A 131 7.59 15.00 -9.66
N GLU A 132 8.11 15.81 -10.59
CA GLU A 132 9.53 15.87 -10.92
C GLU A 132 10.40 16.25 -9.69
N SER A 133 9.94 17.20 -8.88
CA SER A 133 10.65 17.60 -7.66
C SER A 133 10.74 16.46 -6.65
N PHE A 134 9.66 15.69 -6.51
CA PHE A 134 9.63 14.49 -5.68
C PHE A 134 10.59 13.42 -6.21
N ASN A 135 10.52 13.11 -7.51
CA ASN A 135 11.40 12.12 -8.16
C ASN A 135 12.87 12.48 -7.93
N LYS A 136 13.22 13.75 -8.08
CA LYS A 136 14.57 14.25 -7.83
C LYS A 136 14.98 14.13 -6.35
N GLU A 137 14.07 14.43 -5.40
CA GLU A 137 14.35 14.36 -3.96
C GLU A 137 14.60 12.92 -3.51
N PHE A 138 13.81 11.95 -4.02
CA PHE A 138 13.89 10.55 -3.63
C PHE A 138 14.76 9.69 -4.54
N GLY A 139 15.20 10.23 -5.68
CA GLY A 139 16.03 9.52 -6.65
C GLY A 139 15.24 8.55 -7.52
N ILE A 140 13.94 8.75 -7.69
CA ILE A 140 13.06 7.90 -8.51
C ILE A 140 13.43 8.01 -9.98
N THR A 141 13.60 6.88 -10.65
CA THR A 141 14.01 6.79 -12.05
C THR A 141 12.92 6.28 -12.99
N TYR A 142 11.87 5.68 -12.48
CA TYR A 142 10.73 5.21 -13.27
C TYR A 142 9.70 6.34 -13.49
N PRO A 143 8.97 6.32 -14.61
CA PRO A 143 7.99 7.36 -14.96
C PRO A 143 6.74 7.29 -14.08
N SER A 144 6.01 8.40 -14.03
CA SER A 144 4.69 8.47 -13.40
C SER A 144 3.66 9.08 -14.33
N ILE A 145 2.52 8.42 -14.52
CA ILE A 145 1.33 9.00 -15.14
C ILE A 145 0.74 10.07 -14.21
N LEU A 146 0.43 11.25 -14.74
CA LEU A 146 -0.27 12.31 -14.02
C LEU A 146 -1.80 12.12 -14.18
N ASP A 147 -2.42 11.47 -13.20
CA ASP A 147 -3.85 11.11 -13.24
C ASP A 147 -4.76 12.15 -12.56
N VAL A 148 -4.22 13.33 -12.24
CA VAL A 148 -4.90 14.38 -11.47
C VAL A 148 -6.10 14.97 -12.20
N GLU A 149 -6.07 15.10 -13.53
CA GLU A 149 -7.13 15.74 -14.31
C GLU A 149 -8.20 14.74 -14.73
N SER A 150 -7.80 13.55 -15.19
CA SER A 150 -8.71 12.56 -15.77
C SER A 150 -9.24 11.57 -14.75
N ALA A 151 -8.43 11.22 -13.76
CA ALA A 151 -8.66 10.09 -12.85
C ALA A 151 -8.88 8.75 -13.58
N SER A 152 -8.50 8.65 -14.87
CA SER A 152 -8.81 7.51 -15.73
C SER A 152 -8.11 6.24 -15.30
N VAL A 153 -6.83 6.35 -14.93
CA VAL A 153 -6.04 5.19 -14.46
C VAL A 153 -6.53 4.72 -13.11
N ARG A 154 -6.74 5.64 -12.17
CA ARG A 154 -7.29 5.32 -10.84
C ARG A 154 -8.67 4.67 -10.93
N LEU A 155 -9.52 5.11 -11.85
CA LEU A 155 -10.83 4.52 -12.07
C LEU A 155 -10.74 3.13 -12.72
N ALA A 156 -9.80 2.92 -13.64
CA ALA A 156 -9.58 1.62 -14.28
C ALA A 156 -9.22 0.52 -13.27
N PHE A 157 -8.52 0.88 -12.19
CA PHE A 157 -8.10 -0.05 -11.12
C PHE A 157 -8.96 0.04 -9.85
N SER A 158 -10.13 0.70 -9.89
CA SER A 158 -10.97 0.92 -8.70
C SER A 158 -11.47 -0.35 -8.02
N ASP A 159 -11.58 -1.46 -8.74
CA ASP A 159 -11.95 -2.78 -8.17
C ASP A 159 -10.82 -3.39 -7.31
N ASN A 160 -9.56 -3.02 -7.56
CA ASN A 160 -8.39 -3.51 -6.84
C ASN A 160 -7.93 -2.52 -5.75
N VAL A 161 -8.00 -1.23 -6.07
CA VAL A 161 -7.54 -0.13 -5.20
C VAL A 161 -8.68 0.87 -5.01
N PRO A 162 -9.28 0.98 -3.82
CA PRO A 162 -10.21 2.05 -3.53
C PRO A 162 -9.57 3.42 -3.81
N PRO A 163 -10.27 4.38 -4.44
CA PRO A 163 -9.68 5.66 -4.90
C PRO A 163 -8.98 6.50 -3.81
N GLN A 164 -9.29 6.27 -2.55
CA GLN A 164 -8.69 6.96 -1.39
C GLN A 164 -7.56 6.16 -0.73
N ALA A 165 -7.34 4.89 -1.13
CA ALA A 165 -6.28 4.06 -0.54
C ALA A 165 -4.92 4.42 -1.17
N ILE A 166 -4.25 5.44 -0.63
CA ILE A 166 -2.94 5.93 -1.08
C ILE A 166 -1.96 5.91 0.11
N PRO A 167 -0.76 5.32 -0.04
CA PRO A 167 -0.29 4.62 -1.24
C PRO A 167 -0.95 3.25 -1.41
N SER A 168 -0.93 2.77 -2.65
CA SER A 168 -1.21 1.37 -2.97
C SER A 168 -0.31 0.93 -4.11
N THR A 169 0.15 -0.32 -4.06
CA THR A 169 1.02 -0.89 -5.08
C THR A 169 0.38 -2.14 -5.66
N LEU A 170 0.32 -2.22 -6.97
CA LEU A 170 -0.14 -3.40 -7.72
C LEU A 170 1.04 -4.09 -8.38
N VAL A 171 1.01 -5.41 -8.44
CA VAL A 171 1.83 -6.22 -9.36
C VAL A 171 0.91 -6.72 -10.46
N ILE A 172 1.18 -6.32 -11.68
CA ILE A 172 0.40 -6.66 -12.89
C ILE A 172 1.22 -7.68 -13.68
N ASP A 173 0.60 -8.77 -14.05
CA ASP A 173 1.26 -9.86 -14.81
C ASP A 173 1.45 -9.50 -16.29
N GLN A 174 2.16 -10.34 -17.01
CA GLN A 174 2.48 -10.19 -18.43
C GLN A 174 1.25 -10.17 -19.35
N ASN A 175 0.11 -10.62 -18.86
CA ASN A 175 -1.17 -10.55 -19.58
C ASN A 175 -1.90 -9.22 -19.33
N GLY A 176 -1.42 -8.38 -18.39
CA GLY A 176 -2.05 -7.13 -17.98
C GLY A 176 -3.10 -7.30 -16.87
N SER A 177 -3.15 -8.45 -16.21
CA SER A 177 -4.06 -8.72 -15.10
C SER A 177 -3.39 -8.44 -13.75
N VAL A 178 -4.15 -7.92 -12.78
CA VAL A 178 -3.63 -7.69 -11.43
C VAL A 178 -3.38 -9.02 -10.74
N ALA A 179 -2.12 -9.29 -10.41
CA ALA A 179 -1.66 -10.50 -9.74
C ALA A 179 -1.53 -10.32 -8.22
N ALA A 180 -1.19 -9.11 -7.78
CA ALA A 180 -1.12 -8.81 -6.35
C ALA A 180 -1.42 -7.34 -6.06
N VAL A 181 -1.80 -7.04 -4.83
CA VAL A 181 -2.07 -5.69 -4.33
C VAL A 181 -1.52 -5.53 -2.92
N ILE A 182 -0.88 -4.38 -2.65
CA ILE A 182 -0.51 -3.92 -1.31
C ILE A 182 -1.27 -2.62 -1.08
N ARG A 183 -1.98 -2.50 0.04
CA ARG A 183 -2.73 -1.30 0.46
C ARG A 183 -2.00 -0.64 1.62
N GLY A 184 -1.43 0.52 1.43
CA GLY A 184 -0.53 1.19 2.36
C GLY A 184 0.93 1.07 1.93
N VAL A 185 1.86 1.35 2.85
CA VAL A 185 3.31 1.30 2.60
C VAL A 185 3.71 -0.10 2.14
N ALA A 186 4.33 -0.17 0.98
CA ALA A 186 4.86 -1.42 0.44
C ALA A 186 6.14 -1.82 1.19
N ASP A 187 6.10 -2.96 1.89
CA ASP A 187 7.31 -3.57 2.42
C ASP A 187 8.14 -4.15 1.27
N PRO A 188 9.43 -3.78 1.12
CA PRO A 188 10.25 -4.19 -0.01
C PRO A 188 10.41 -5.72 -0.11
N SER A 189 10.43 -6.44 1.01
CA SER A 189 10.57 -7.90 1.00
C SER A 189 9.29 -8.59 0.52
N VAL A 190 8.12 -8.07 0.92
CA VAL A 190 6.82 -8.56 0.46
C VAL A 190 6.65 -8.28 -1.04
N LEU A 191 6.98 -7.06 -1.49
CA LEU A 191 6.90 -6.70 -2.90
C LEU A 191 7.83 -7.54 -3.76
N THR A 192 9.08 -7.76 -3.33
CA THR A 192 10.06 -8.62 -4.00
C THR A 192 9.53 -10.04 -4.18
N GLU A 193 8.93 -10.62 -3.14
CA GLU A 193 8.37 -11.98 -3.21
C GLU A 193 7.17 -12.07 -4.17
N MET A 194 6.31 -11.05 -4.18
CA MET A 194 5.20 -10.97 -5.14
C MET A 194 5.69 -10.91 -6.58
N ILE A 195 6.71 -10.09 -6.87
CA ILE A 195 7.30 -9.98 -8.20
C ILE A 195 7.89 -11.33 -8.61
N ASN A 196 8.68 -11.97 -7.74
CA ASN A 196 9.27 -13.30 -8.02
C ASN A 196 8.22 -14.35 -8.30
N THR A 197 7.14 -14.39 -7.51
CA THR A 197 6.02 -15.32 -7.73
C THR A 197 5.43 -15.16 -9.14
N VAL A 198 5.19 -13.91 -9.57
CA VAL A 198 4.63 -13.64 -10.92
C VAL A 198 5.61 -13.98 -12.03
N LEU A 199 6.92 -13.77 -11.85
CA LEU A 199 7.95 -14.16 -12.82
C LEU A 199 8.08 -15.68 -12.93
N GLU A 200 8.01 -16.41 -11.82
CA GLU A 200 8.08 -17.89 -11.81
C GLU A 200 6.87 -18.52 -12.50
N GLU A 201 5.69 -17.97 -12.37
CA GLU A 201 4.48 -18.44 -13.06
C GLU A 201 4.61 -18.35 -14.58
N GLN A 202 5.39 -17.40 -15.10
CA GLN A 202 5.65 -17.25 -16.53
C GLN A 202 6.58 -18.35 -17.07
N ALA A 203 7.48 -18.87 -16.23
CA ALA A 203 8.48 -19.86 -16.61
C ALA A 203 7.92 -21.31 -16.61
N ALA A 204 6.72 -21.54 -16.10
CA ALA A 204 6.11 -22.85 -15.91
C ALA A 204 5.17 -23.22 -17.06
#